data_15daaf0c1121f8030435e8b108db4d87
#
_entry.id   15daaf0c1121f8030435e8b108db4d87
#
_cell.length_a   1.000
_cell.length_b   1.000
_cell.length_c   1.000
_cell.angle_alpha   90.00
_cell.angle_beta   90.00
_cell.angle_gamma   90.00
#
_symmetry.space_group_name_H-M   'P 1'
#
loop_
_entity.id
_entity.type
_entity.pdbx_description
1 polymer ?
#
loop_
_entity_poly.entity_id
_entity_poly.type
_entity_poly.pdbx_seq_one_letter_code
_entity_poly.pdbx_strand_id
1 'polypeptide(L)'
;MVVALYKSGYADIQQQDAHPERKPFCGSYLMAQRKLHIFDFSAEIVPNETREYGILELDVIARNNFNYEETIAVGYDIYGPDGKLIDYTVRELTIPGRSQDTLRIRADIYYSYKYKWGGNRGQAPLYSLMLYVKRNGMIYEYIPFKRGFGRTEYADGKIIRFDEPVNLVRRRYSSAATPAAAESEIAGLKREGANLLVVDYPQPRWFYDLCDKLGMYVIDRANINAPKASLDRKVGGTPSNNPALCEEYIERVKAMYFRSRNHSCIVGFMLGGKAGNGYNMYKAYELLSSQESRRPIIYEAAEGEWNSDYVEFKTQN
;
A
#
# COMPACT_ATOMS: atom_id res chain seq x y z
N MET A 1 14.18 21.55 16.87
CA MET A 1 13.93 21.04 15.51
C MET A 1 13.85 22.26 14.59
N VAL A 2 14.58 22.25 13.47
CA VAL A 2 14.52 23.31 12.46
C VAL A 2 13.88 22.71 11.22
N VAL A 3 12.84 23.35 10.67
CA VAL A 3 12.18 22.93 9.44
C VAL A 3 12.45 23.99 8.38
N ALA A 4 13.09 23.60 7.28
CA ALA A 4 13.34 24.46 6.14
C ALA A 4 12.28 24.18 5.05
N LEU A 5 11.62 25.24 4.59
CA LEU A 5 10.69 25.19 3.47
C LEU A 5 11.35 25.80 2.24
N TYR A 6 11.54 24.99 1.20
CA TYR A 6 12.10 25.44 -0.07
C TYR A 6 10.97 25.86 -1.03
N LYS A 7 11.14 27.00 -1.71
CA LYS A 7 10.17 27.50 -2.70
C LYS A 7 10.21 26.74 -4.04
N SER A 8 11.28 26.00 -4.30
CA SER A 8 11.51 25.25 -5.53
C SER A 8 11.88 23.80 -5.23
N GLY A 9 11.78 22.92 -6.19
CA GLY A 9 12.17 21.51 -6.12
C GLY A 9 10.98 20.57 -6.21
N TYR A 10 10.02 20.60 -5.29
CA TYR A 10 8.87 19.71 -5.35
C TYR A 10 7.81 20.11 -6.38
N ALA A 11 7.68 21.41 -6.69
CA ALA A 11 6.73 21.92 -7.67
C ALA A 11 6.95 21.35 -9.07
N ASP A 12 8.19 20.97 -9.39
CA ASP A 12 8.52 20.42 -10.71
C ASP A 12 8.09 18.96 -10.87
N ILE A 13 7.90 18.25 -9.76
CA ILE A 13 7.53 16.82 -9.73
C ILE A 13 6.06 16.60 -9.34
N GLN A 14 5.42 17.57 -8.68
CA GLN A 14 4.06 17.48 -8.11
C GLN A 14 3.17 18.59 -8.67
N GLN A 15 3.00 18.64 -9.99
CA GLN A 15 2.24 19.69 -10.68
C GLN A 15 0.70 19.45 -10.69
N GLN A 16 0.21 18.37 -10.06
CA GLN A 16 -1.23 18.11 -9.93
C GLN A 16 -1.93 19.05 -8.93
N ASP A 17 -1.17 19.64 -8.00
CA ASP A 17 -1.72 20.58 -7.04
C ASP A 17 -1.82 21.98 -7.66
N ALA A 18 -3.02 22.32 -8.14
CA ALA A 18 -3.31 23.66 -8.70
C ALA A 18 -3.21 24.77 -7.63
N HIS A 19 -3.20 24.44 -6.35
CA HIS A 19 -3.09 25.37 -5.23
C HIS A 19 -2.01 24.91 -4.26
N PRO A 20 -0.77 25.32 -4.46
CA PRO A 20 0.28 25.12 -3.47
C PRO A 20 0.08 26.10 -2.30
N GLU A 21 -1.07 26.07 -1.65
CA GLU A 21 -1.15 26.57 -0.28
C GLU A 21 -0.31 25.60 0.56
N ARG A 22 0.96 25.86 0.59
CA ARG A 22 1.93 25.21 1.46
C ARG A 22 1.57 25.59 2.89
N LYS A 23 0.61 24.87 3.46
CA LYS A 23 0.33 24.98 4.90
C LYS A 23 1.42 24.18 5.60
N PRO A 24 2.44 24.84 6.16
CA PRO A 24 3.45 24.15 6.94
C PRO A 24 2.73 23.45 8.11
N PHE A 25 3.10 22.21 8.39
CA PHE A 25 2.63 21.44 9.53
C PHE A 25 1.16 20.98 9.51
N CYS A 26 0.43 21.10 8.40
CA CYS A 26 -0.89 20.51 8.30
C CYS A 26 -0.79 18.97 8.41
N GLY A 27 -1.37 18.40 9.47
CA GLY A 27 -1.29 16.96 9.74
C GLY A 27 0.08 16.46 10.22
N SER A 28 1.02 17.34 10.56
CA SER A 28 2.33 16.97 11.09
C SER A 28 2.24 16.65 12.57
N TYR A 29 2.98 15.62 13.01
CA TYR A 29 3.08 15.25 14.42
C TYR A 29 4.50 14.77 14.76
N LEU A 30 4.84 14.84 16.05
CA LEU A 30 6.04 14.22 16.58
C LEU A 30 5.68 12.85 17.12
N MET A 31 6.39 11.84 16.64
CA MET A 31 6.25 10.47 17.13
C MET A 31 7.51 10.07 17.89
N ALA A 32 7.33 9.59 19.13
CA ALA A 32 8.39 8.98 19.90
C ALA A 32 8.21 7.46 19.88
N GLN A 33 9.17 6.74 19.35
CA GLN A 33 9.22 5.28 19.40
C GLN A 33 10.22 4.80 20.44
N ARG A 34 9.96 3.64 20.99
CA ARG A 34 10.91 2.96 21.88
C ARG A 34 12.14 2.50 21.08
N LYS A 35 13.28 2.34 21.74
CA LYS A 35 14.50 1.86 21.07
C LYS A 35 14.38 0.43 20.54
N LEU A 36 13.53 -0.39 21.15
CA LEU A 36 13.15 -1.72 20.70
C LEU A 36 11.67 -1.67 20.31
N HIS A 37 11.34 -1.85 19.03
CA HIS A 37 9.99 -1.65 18.50
C HIS A 37 9.75 -2.42 17.20
N ILE A 38 8.50 -2.54 16.78
CA ILE A 38 8.14 -2.98 15.44
C ILE A 38 8.47 -1.83 14.46
N PHE A 39 9.37 -2.11 13.54
CA PHE A 39 9.78 -1.13 12.53
C PHE A 39 8.83 -1.15 11.34
N ASP A 40 8.45 -2.36 10.88
CA ASP A 40 7.57 -2.56 9.74
C ASP A 40 6.92 -3.95 9.81
N PHE A 41 5.85 -4.17 9.05
CA PHE A 41 5.25 -5.48 8.90
C PHE A 41 4.55 -5.63 7.55
N SER A 42 4.39 -6.87 7.10
CA SER A 42 3.46 -7.23 6.05
C SER A 42 2.53 -8.33 6.51
N ALA A 43 1.26 -8.26 6.13
CA ALA A 43 0.25 -9.22 6.53
C ALA A 43 -0.68 -9.55 5.38
N GLU A 44 -0.89 -10.84 5.11
CA GLU A 44 -1.87 -11.31 4.15
C GLU A 44 -2.61 -12.53 4.73
N ILE A 45 -3.87 -12.71 4.33
CA ILE A 45 -4.60 -13.94 4.56
C ILE A 45 -4.91 -14.53 3.19
N VAL A 46 -4.19 -15.59 2.85
CA VAL A 46 -4.17 -16.14 1.49
C VAL A 46 -4.79 -17.54 1.43
N PRO A 47 -5.31 -17.98 0.28
CA PRO A 47 -5.72 -19.37 0.11
C PRO A 47 -4.56 -20.34 0.37
N ASN A 48 -4.84 -21.47 1.05
CA ASN A 48 -3.89 -22.57 1.09
C ASN A 48 -3.86 -23.29 -0.27
N GLU A 49 -2.91 -24.20 -0.47
CA GLU A 49 -2.71 -24.91 -1.75
C GLU A 49 -3.95 -25.74 -2.17
N THR A 50 -4.64 -26.37 -1.21
CA THR A 50 -5.83 -27.19 -1.47
C THR A 50 -7.11 -26.38 -1.63
N ARG A 51 -7.09 -25.06 -1.44
CA ARG A 51 -8.26 -24.16 -1.52
C ARG A 51 -9.35 -24.44 -0.48
N GLU A 52 -8.99 -24.99 0.67
CA GLU A 52 -9.94 -25.37 1.73
C GLU A 52 -10.03 -24.33 2.84
N TYR A 53 -8.91 -23.68 3.16
CA TYR A 53 -8.82 -22.67 4.22
C TYR A 53 -7.81 -21.57 3.84
N GLY A 54 -7.70 -20.56 4.66
CA GLY A 54 -6.72 -19.49 4.51
C GLY A 54 -5.49 -19.70 5.37
N ILE A 55 -4.40 -19.07 4.99
CA ILE A 55 -3.18 -18.99 5.78
C ILE A 55 -2.92 -17.52 6.07
N LEU A 56 -2.76 -17.16 7.34
CA LEU A 56 -2.15 -15.89 7.72
C LEU A 56 -0.65 -15.97 7.42
N GLU A 57 -0.17 -15.09 6.57
CA GLU A 57 1.25 -14.83 6.35
C GLU A 57 1.56 -13.47 6.97
N LEU A 58 2.37 -13.46 8.03
CA LEU A 58 2.71 -12.25 8.78
C LEU A 58 4.22 -12.18 8.97
N ASP A 59 4.85 -11.20 8.32
CA ASP A 59 6.25 -10.85 8.50
C ASP A 59 6.34 -9.59 9.35
N VAL A 60 7.07 -9.65 10.45
CA VAL A 60 7.26 -8.51 11.36
C VAL A 60 8.74 -8.20 11.47
N ILE A 61 9.11 -7.01 11.05
CA ILE A 61 10.47 -6.49 11.19
C ILE A 61 10.55 -5.73 12.51
N ALA A 62 11.34 -6.24 13.45
CA ALA A 62 11.61 -5.55 14.71
C ALA A 62 13.01 -4.94 14.68
N ARG A 63 13.16 -3.76 15.27
CA ARG A 63 14.40 -3.00 15.28
C ARG A 63 14.87 -2.75 16.70
N ASN A 64 16.16 -3.01 16.93
CA ASN A 64 16.86 -2.72 18.17
C ASN A 64 17.83 -1.54 17.98
N ASN A 65 17.48 -0.38 18.56
CA ASN A 65 18.33 0.81 18.57
C ASN A 65 19.20 0.94 19.82
N PHE A 66 19.24 -0.07 20.69
CA PHE A 66 20.24 -0.17 21.75
C PHE A 66 21.59 -0.57 21.13
N ASN A 67 22.67 -0.41 21.87
CA ASN A 67 24.01 -0.85 21.47
C ASN A 67 24.35 -2.28 21.94
N TYR A 68 23.40 -2.98 22.51
CA TYR A 68 23.52 -4.36 23.02
C TYR A 68 22.31 -5.18 22.56
N GLU A 69 22.43 -6.48 22.61
CA GLU A 69 21.37 -7.42 22.25
C GLU A 69 20.17 -7.31 23.19
N GLU A 70 18.98 -7.43 22.64
CA GLU A 70 17.71 -7.42 23.37
C GLU A 70 16.74 -8.43 22.80
N THR A 71 15.92 -9.02 23.67
CA THR A 71 14.83 -9.90 23.27
C THR A 71 13.49 -9.18 23.35
N ILE A 72 12.69 -9.35 22.31
CA ILE A 72 11.34 -8.80 22.16
C ILE A 72 10.34 -9.95 22.00
N ALA A 73 9.22 -9.91 22.68
CA ALA A 73 8.11 -10.84 22.47
C ALA A 73 7.07 -10.19 21.57
N VAL A 74 6.96 -10.66 20.33
CA VAL A 74 5.98 -10.21 19.35
C VAL A 74 4.80 -11.15 19.34
N GLY A 75 3.60 -10.62 19.46
CA GLY A 75 2.36 -11.40 19.42
C GLY A 75 1.33 -10.82 18.48
N TYR A 76 0.37 -11.65 18.12
CA TYR A 76 -0.85 -11.20 17.44
C TYR A 76 -2.08 -11.91 18.00
N ASP A 77 -3.22 -11.23 17.87
CA ASP A 77 -4.56 -11.79 17.97
C ASP A 77 -5.29 -11.56 16.65
N ILE A 78 -5.98 -12.57 16.12
CA ILE A 78 -6.82 -12.44 14.93
C ILE A 78 -8.27 -12.79 15.23
N TYR A 79 -9.16 -11.89 14.86
CA TYR A 79 -10.61 -12.03 15.00
C TYR A 79 -11.25 -12.16 13.61
N GLY A 80 -12.21 -13.05 13.52
CA GLY A 80 -13.02 -13.22 12.31
C GLY A 80 -13.92 -12.02 12.01
N PRO A 81 -14.51 -11.96 10.82
CA PRO A 81 -15.52 -10.96 10.48
C PRO A 81 -16.76 -11.00 11.36
N ASP A 82 -17.00 -12.09 12.07
CA ASP A 82 -18.05 -12.29 13.08
C ASP A 82 -17.62 -11.82 14.50
N GLY A 83 -16.42 -11.28 14.65
CA GLY A 83 -15.86 -10.78 15.91
C GLY A 83 -15.31 -11.85 16.85
N LYS A 84 -15.30 -13.11 16.46
CA LYS A 84 -14.76 -14.19 17.30
C LYS A 84 -13.25 -14.27 17.16
N LEU A 85 -12.54 -14.50 18.28
CA LEU A 85 -11.14 -14.83 18.28
C LEU A 85 -10.93 -16.16 17.55
N ILE A 86 -10.05 -16.15 16.54
CA ILE A 86 -9.75 -17.32 15.71
C ILE A 86 -8.43 -17.95 16.12
N ASP A 87 -7.39 -17.11 16.27
CA ASP A 87 -6.05 -17.56 16.62
C ASP A 87 -5.27 -16.44 17.31
N TYR A 88 -4.26 -16.83 18.05
CA TYR A 88 -3.31 -15.92 18.69
C TYR A 88 -1.97 -16.62 18.93
N THR A 89 -0.91 -15.85 18.95
CA THR A 89 0.42 -16.37 19.30
C THR A 89 1.31 -15.30 19.89
N VAL A 90 2.37 -15.74 20.57
CA VAL A 90 3.50 -14.89 20.99
C VAL A 90 4.79 -15.63 20.65
N ARG A 91 5.72 -14.96 20.02
CA ARG A 91 7.05 -15.47 19.66
C ARG A 91 8.12 -14.51 20.15
N GLU A 92 9.21 -15.06 20.64
CA GLU A 92 10.38 -14.30 21.02
C GLU A 92 11.33 -14.14 19.84
N LEU A 93 11.93 -12.96 19.73
CA LEU A 93 12.94 -12.62 18.76
C LEU A 93 14.08 -11.90 19.47
N THR A 94 15.28 -12.43 19.37
CA THR A 94 16.49 -11.82 19.93
C THR A 94 17.23 -11.07 18.82
N ILE A 95 17.45 -9.78 19.04
CA ILE A 95 17.98 -8.88 18.02
C ILE A 95 19.28 -8.26 18.52
N PRO A 96 20.40 -8.42 17.80
CA PRO A 96 21.66 -7.77 18.14
C PRO A 96 21.53 -6.25 18.23
N GLY A 97 22.45 -5.62 18.94
CA GLY A 97 22.44 -4.16 19.07
C GLY A 97 22.63 -3.45 17.73
N ARG A 98 21.90 -2.31 17.52
CA ARG A 98 21.94 -1.50 16.30
C ARG A 98 21.56 -2.26 15.03
N SER A 99 20.70 -3.27 15.14
CA SER A 99 20.25 -4.08 14.03
C SER A 99 18.73 -4.26 14.01
N GLN A 100 18.27 -4.98 13.00
CA GLN A 100 16.87 -5.42 12.87
C GLN A 100 16.86 -6.88 12.44
N ASP A 101 15.75 -7.55 12.76
CA ASP A 101 15.50 -8.92 12.34
C ASP A 101 14.01 -9.12 12.03
N THR A 102 13.69 -10.18 11.29
CA THR A 102 12.34 -10.45 10.79
C THR A 102 11.80 -11.74 11.41
N LEU A 103 10.69 -11.60 12.11
CA LEU A 103 9.89 -12.73 12.58
C LEU A 103 8.85 -13.08 11.52
N ARG A 104 8.87 -14.32 11.01
CA ARG A 104 7.89 -14.85 10.07
C ARG A 104 6.92 -15.77 10.79
N ILE A 105 5.63 -15.49 10.66
CA ILE A 105 4.55 -16.25 11.27
C ILE A 105 3.62 -16.75 10.19
N ARG A 106 3.26 -18.03 10.26
CA ARG A 106 2.19 -18.63 9.44
C ARG A 106 1.22 -19.32 10.37
N ALA A 107 -0.08 -19.12 10.12
CA ALA A 107 -1.15 -19.75 10.88
C ALA A 107 -2.34 -20.09 9.98
N ASP A 108 -2.95 -21.24 10.20
CA ASP A 108 -4.12 -21.69 9.46
C ASP A 108 -5.37 -20.98 9.93
N ILE A 109 -6.10 -20.39 8.99
CA ILE A 109 -7.36 -19.68 9.23
C ILE A 109 -8.49 -20.46 8.63
N TYR A 110 -9.04 -21.38 9.44
CA TYR A 110 -10.13 -22.25 9.00
C TYR A 110 -11.41 -21.48 8.69
N TYR A 111 -12.25 -22.05 7.82
CA TYR A 111 -13.53 -21.48 7.36
C TYR A 111 -13.40 -20.12 6.63
N SER A 112 -12.21 -19.67 6.26
CA SER A 112 -11.97 -18.39 5.60
C SER A 112 -12.70 -18.24 4.27
N TYR A 113 -12.98 -19.34 3.56
CA TYR A 113 -13.70 -19.32 2.29
C TYR A 113 -15.16 -18.82 2.40
N LYS A 114 -15.73 -18.76 3.60
CA LYS A 114 -17.01 -18.08 3.87
C LYS A 114 -16.88 -16.56 3.80
N TYR A 115 -15.66 -16.04 3.96
CA TYR A 115 -15.33 -14.63 4.13
C TYR A 115 -14.39 -14.12 3.04
N LYS A 116 -14.59 -14.55 1.80
CA LYS A 116 -13.82 -14.04 0.65
C LYS A 116 -13.99 -12.53 0.52
N TRP A 117 -12.88 -11.80 0.49
CA TRP A 117 -12.88 -10.37 0.24
C TRP A 117 -12.69 -10.07 -1.24
N GLY A 118 -13.56 -9.23 -1.81
CA GLY A 118 -13.47 -8.83 -3.22
C GLY A 118 -13.95 -9.92 -4.18
N GLY A 119 -13.27 -10.09 -5.31
CA GLY A 119 -13.74 -10.91 -6.43
C GLY A 119 -14.92 -10.25 -7.15
N ASN A 120 -15.59 -11.01 -8.01
CA ASN A 120 -16.71 -10.51 -8.81
C ASN A 120 -18.01 -10.26 -7.99
N ARG A 121 -18.06 -10.74 -6.76
CA ARG A 121 -19.24 -10.59 -5.87
C ARG A 121 -19.23 -9.29 -5.06
N GLY A 122 -18.11 -8.56 -5.02
CA GLY A 122 -17.98 -7.29 -4.31
C GLY A 122 -18.19 -7.36 -2.80
N GLN A 123 -18.04 -8.54 -2.19
CA GLN A 123 -18.11 -8.73 -0.74
C GLN A 123 -16.84 -8.20 -0.08
N ALA A 124 -16.95 -7.67 1.14
CA ALA A 124 -15.85 -7.04 1.83
C ALA A 124 -15.73 -7.43 3.32
N PRO A 125 -15.85 -8.72 3.70
CA PRO A 125 -15.61 -9.13 5.07
C PRO A 125 -14.14 -8.95 5.43
N LEU A 126 -13.88 -8.38 6.61
CA LEU A 126 -12.53 -8.09 7.09
C LEU A 126 -12.26 -8.81 8.41
N TYR A 127 -11.12 -9.46 8.48
CA TYR A 127 -10.52 -9.91 9.73
C TYR A 127 -9.91 -8.73 10.47
N SER A 128 -10.00 -8.72 11.78
CA SER A 128 -9.35 -7.72 12.64
C SER A 128 -8.13 -8.34 13.29
N LEU A 129 -6.97 -7.72 13.09
CA LEU A 129 -5.72 -8.17 13.64
C LEU A 129 -5.19 -7.13 14.62
N MET A 130 -4.63 -7.62 15.73
CA MET A 130 -3.92 -6.84 16.71
C MET A 130 -2.50 -7.37 16.81
N LEU A 131 -1.55 -6.68 16.21
CA LEU A 131 -0.12 -6.98 16.38
C LEU A 131 0.38 -6.22 17.60
N TYR A 132 1.15 -6.88 18.48
CA TYR A 132 1.62 -6.26 19.70
C TYR A 132 3.02 -6.73 20.12
N VAL A 133 3.62 -5.93 20.98
CA VAL A 133 4.89 -6.26 21.59
C VAL A 133 4.74 -6.31 23.12
N LYS A 134 5.27 -7.39 23.70
CA LYS A 134 5.39 -7.56 25.15
C LYS A 134 6.84 -7.48 25.58
N ARG A 135 7.06 -6.86 26.74
CA ARG A 135 8.31 -6.92 27.49
C ARG A 135 7.98 -7.01 28.97
N ASN A 136 8.62 -7.92 29.67
CA ASN A 136 8.36 -8.19 31.10
C ASN A 136 6.87 -8.43 31.39
N GLY A 137 6.17 -9.16 30.51
CA GLY A 137 4.75 -9.50 30.63
C GLY A 137 3.74 -8.37 30.29
N MET A 138 4.20 -7.14 30.05
CA MET A 138 3.34 -6.00 29.72
C MET A 138 3.39 -5.68 28.22
N ILE A 139 2.23 -5.40 27.64
CA ILE A 139 2.12 -4.85 26.27
C ILE A 139 2.53 -3.38 26.34
N TYR A 140 3.48 -2.97 25.50
CA TYR A 140 3.95 -1.59 25.41
C TYR A 140 3.83 -0.97 24.01
N GLU A 141 3.50 -1.78 23.01
CA GLU A 141 3.20 -1.35 21.65
C GLU A 141 2.12 -2.27 21.07
N TYR A 142 1.14 -1.70 20.38
CA TYR A 142 0.18 -2.47 19.62
C TYR A 142 -0.25 -1.73 18.35
N ILE A 143 -0.52 -2.49 17.30
CA ILE A 143 -0.87 -2.00 15.97
C ILE A 143 -2.14 -2.71 15.52
N PRO A 144 -3.30 -2.05 15.61
CA PRO A 144 -4.55 -2.59 15.07
C PRO A 144 -4.60 -2.37 13.56
N PHE A 145 -5.01 -3.40 12.82
CA PHE A 145 -5.27 -3.31 11.38
C PHE A 145 -6.31 -4.33 10.95
N LYS A 146 -6.83 -4.18 9.74
CA LYS A 146 -7.79 -5.11 9.16
C LYS A 146 -7.27 -5.71 7.87
N ARG A 147 -7.68 -6.94 7.59
CA ARG A 147 -7.26 -7.65 6.38
C ARG A 147 -8.39 -8.53 5.84
N GLY A 148 -8.66 -8.43 4.53
CA GLY A 148 -9.57 -9.35 3.84
C GLY A 148 -8.86 -10.65 3.47
N PHE A 149 -9.59 -11.76 3.45
CA PHE A 149 -9.10 -13.02 2.90
C PHE A 149 -9.07 -12.98 1.37
N GLY A 150 -7.94 -13.33 0.81
CA GLY A 150 -7.70 -13.45 -0.64
C GLY A 150 -6.45 -12.70 -1.07
N ARG A 151 -5.67 -13.33 -1.93
CA ARG A 151 -4.47 -12.76 -2.55
C ARG A 151 -4.86 -12.10 -3.88
N THR A 152 -4.24 -10.98 -4.21
CA THR A 152 -4.24 -10.41 -5.54
C THR A 152 -3.07 -11.00 -6.31
N GLU A 153 -3.33 -11.51 -7.49
CA GLU A 153 -2.34 -12.01 -8.43
C GLU A 153 -2.53 -11.30 -9.77
N TYR A 154 -1.48 -11.24 -10.57
CA TYR A 154 -1.50 -10.64 -11.89
C TYR A 154 -0.91 -11.61 -12.90
N ALA A 155 -1.64 -11.88 -13.95
CA ALA A 155 -1.20 -12.66 -15.08
C ALA A 155 -1.92 -12.23 -16.37
N ASP A 156 -1.20 -12.20 -17.47
CA ASP A 156 -1.72 -11.92 -18.81
C ASP A 156 -2.62 -10.67 -18.89
N GLY A 157 -2.20 -9.59 -18.24
CA GLY A 157 -2.95 -8.33 -18.23
C GLY A 157 -4.16 -8.31 -17.32
N LYS A 158 -4.39 -9.34 -16.51
CA LYS A 158 -5.57 -9.47 -15.66
C LYS A 158 -5.23 -9.56 -14.19
N ILE A 159 -6.04 -8.92 -13.39
CA ILE A 159 -6.04 -9.12 -11.94
C ILE A 159 -6.85 -10.39 -11.64
N ILE A 160 -6.24 -11.29 -10.89
CA ILE A 160 -6.81 -12.59 -10.53
C ILE A 160 -7.03 -12.63 -9.02
N ARG A 161 -8.19 -13.15 -8.59
CA ARG A 161 -8.49 -13.45 -7.20
C ARG A 161 -9.23 -14.78 -7.13
N PHE A 162 -8.79 -15.66 -6.23
CA PHE A 162 -9.36 -17.01 -6.09
C PHE A 162 -9.40 -17.77 -7.41
N ASP A 163 -8.32 -17.68 -8.20
CA ASP A 163 -8.13 -18.29 -9.52
C ASP A 163 -9.08 -17.77 -10.63
N GLU A 164 -9.83 -16.71 -10.36
CA GLU A 164 -10.76 -16.11 -11.32
C GLU A 164 -10.32 -14.69 -11.69
N PRO A 165 -10.33 -14.34 -12.98
CA PRO A 165 -10.12 -12.96 -13.42
C PRO A 165 -11.20 -12.04 -12.85
N VAL A 166 -10.80 -10.91 -12.31
CA VAL A 166 -11.72 -9.88 -11.83
C VAL A 166 -12.07 -8.92 -12.97
N ASN A 167 -13.36 -8.75 -13.25
CA ASN A 167 -13.83 -7.75 -14.20
C ASN A 167 -13.70 -6.35 -13.59
N LEU A 168 -12.66 -5.62 -13.95
CA LEU A 168 -12.38 -4.29 -13.40
C LEU A 168 -13.07 -3.20 -14.23
N VAL A 169 -13.97 -2.44 -13.57
CA VAL A 169 -14.64 -1.25 -14.13
C VAL A 169 -14.05 -0.01 -13.46
N ARG A 170 -13.19 0.66 -14.18
CA ARG A 170 -12.33 1.75 -13.70
C ARG A 170 -13.04 3.09 -13.58
N ARG A 171 -12.79 3.84 -12.50
CA ARG A 171 -13.04 5.27 -12.35
C ARG A 171 -11.79 5.98 -11.83
N ARG A 172 -11.58 7.22 -12.28
CA ARG A 172 -10.58 8.09 -11.65
C ARG A 172 -11.16 8.65 -10.36
N TYR A 173 -10.27 8.86 -9.40
CA TYR A 173 -10.64 9.43 -8.11
C TYR A 173 -9.59 10.46 -7.68
N SER A 174 -10.00 11.69 -7.47
CA SER A 174 -9.10 12.75 -7.05
C SER A 174 -9.01 12.85 -5.54
N SER A 175 -10.08 13.29 -4.88
CA SER A 175 -10.17 13.30 -3.41
C SER A 175 -11.59 13.69 -2.98
N ALA A 176 -11.92 13.38 -1.73
CA ALA A 176 -13.08 13.95 -1.06
C ALA A 176 -12.66 14.78 0.15
N ALA A 177 -13.44 15.79 0.49
CA ALA A 177 -13.13 16.69 1.58
C ALA A 177 -13.21 16.01 2.96
N THR A 178 -14.06 14.99 3.10
CA THR A 178 -14.30 14.29 4.36
C THR A 178 -14.52 12.79 4.12
N PRO A 179 -14.30 11.93 5.15
CA PRO A 179 -14.60 10.50 5.05
C PRO A 179 -16.06 10.20 4.68
N ALA A 180 -17.02 10.96 5.20
CA ALA A 180 -18.44 10.78 4.89
C ALA A 180 -18.78 11.12 3.42
N ALA A 181 -18.18 12.18 2.88
CA ALA A 181 -18.32 12.52 1.47
C ALA A 181 -17.73 11.43 0.57
N ALA A 182 -16.55 10.92 0.90
CA ALA A 182 -15.92 9.81 0.20
C ALA A 182 -16.77 8.54 0.24
N GLU A 183 -17.33 8.18 1.40
CA GLU A 183 -18.20 6.99 1.53
C GLU A 183 -19.43 7.10 0.63
N SER A 184 -20.07 8.27 0.60
CA SER A 184 -21.22 8.52 -0.27
C SER A 184 -20.87 8.44 -1.75
N GLU A 185 -19.75 9.07 -2.17
CA GLU A 185 -19.27 9.06 -3.54
C GLU A 185 -18.91 7.65 -4.00
N ILE A 186 -18.11 6.90 -3.23
CA ILE A 186 -17.71 5.54 -3.55
C ILE A 186 -18.94 4.61 -3.63
N ALA A 187 -19.90 4.76 -2.70
CA ALA A 187 -21.14 4.00 -2.76
C ALA A 187 -21.97 4.33 -4.01
N GLY A 188 -21.96 5.57 -4.46
CA GLY A 188 -22.54 6.00 -5.73
C GLY A 188 -21.89 5.31 -6.93
N LEU A 189 -20.57 5.40 -7.03
CA LEU A 189 -19.79 4.76 -8.09
C LEU A 189 -19.99 3.24 -8.15
N LYS A 190 -20.10 2.58 -7.00
CA LYS A 190 -20.42 1.14 -6.94
C LYS A 190 -21.80 0.84 -7.51
N ARG A 191 -22.81 1.65 -7.21
CA ARG A 191 -24.18 1.49 -7.79
C ARG A 191 -24.18 1.65 -9.30
N GLU A 192 -23.29 2.47 -9.83
CA GLU A 192 -23.05 2.63 -11.27
C GLU A 192 -22.23 1.49 -11.88
N GLY A 193 -21.83 0.50 -11.09
CA GLY A 193 -21.09 -0.69 -11.53
C GLY A 193 -19.58 -0.54 -11.50
N ALA A 194 -19.03 0.58 -11.03
CA ALA A 194 -17.60 0.71 -10.82
C ALA A 194 -17.14 -0.14 -9.62
N ASN A 195 -15.97 -0.78 -9.76
CA ASN A 195 -15.37 -1.56 -8.68
C ASN A 195 -13.88 -1.24 -8.49
N LEU A 196 -13.31 -0.35 -9.30
CA LEU A 196 -11.91 0.05 -9.25
C LEU A 196 -11.78 1.57 -9.27
N LEU A 197 -11.03 2.10 -8.32
CA LEU A 197 -10.58 3.49 -8.30
C LEU A 197 -9.11 3.57 -8.66
N VAL A 198 -8.78 4.46 -9.60
CA VAL A 198 -7.40 4.87 -9.88
C VAL A 198 -7.22 6.26 -9.31
N VAL A 199 -6.44 6.38 -8.24
CA VAL A 199 -6.25 7.66 -7.56
C VAL A 199 -5.28 8.56 -8.32
N ASP A 200 -5.55 9.86 -8.30
CA ASP A 200 -4.70 10.84 -9.00
C ASP A 200 -3.41 11.15 -8.22
N TYR A 201 -3.43 10.96 -6.90
CA TYR A 201 -2.30 11.11 -5.99
C TYR A 201 -2.58 10.36 -4.67
N PRO A 202 -1.58 10.21 -3.80
CA PRO A 202 -1.75 9.51 -2.53
C PRO A 202 -2.91 10.06 -1.69
N GLN A 203 -3.76 9.18 -1.23
CA GLN A 203 -4.90 9.51 -0.40
C GLN A 203 -4.57 9.38 1.10
N PRO A 204 -5.33 10.00 2.02
CA PRO A 204 -5.16 9.79 3.44
C PRO A 204 -5.50 8.34 3.83
N ARG A 205 -4.90 7.84 4.91
CA ARG A 205 -5.05 6.45 5.36
C ARG A 205 -6.50 5.99 5.46
N TRP A 206 -7.37 6.83 6.01
CA TRP A 206 -8.79 6.50 6.17
C TRP A 206 -9.51 6.16 4.85
N PHE A 207 -9.02 6.68 3.70
CA PHE A 207 -9.56 6.37 2.39
C PHE A 207 -9.36 4.89 2.02
N TYR A 208 -8.17 4.36 2.27
CA TYR A 208 -7.87 2.95 1.99
C TYR A 208 -8.63 2.03 2.96
N ASP A 209 -8.74 2.40 4.25
CA ASP A 209 -9.58 1.71 5.24
C ASP A 209 -11.05 1.67 4.78
N LEU A 210 -11.53 2.76 4.20
CA LEU A 210 -12.89 2.86 3.65
C LEU A 210 -13.06 1.97 2.41
N CYS A 211 -12.11 1.97 1.49
CA CYS A 211 -12.12 1.09 0.31
C CYS A 211 -12.08 -0.38 0.72
N ASP A 212 -11.29 -0.75 1.71
CA ASP A 212 -11.27 -2.08 2.31
C ASP A 212 -12.66 -2.47 2.85
N LYS A 213 -13.30 -1.58 3.60
CA LYS A 213 -14.65 -1.77 4.17
C LYS A 213 -15.72 -1.91 3.09
N LEU A 214 -15.63 -1.12 2.04
CA LEU A 214 -16.63 -1.09 0.96
C LEU A 214 -16.38 -2.14 -0.14
N GLY A 215 -15.24 -2.82 -0.15
CA GLY A 215 -14.87 -3.76 -1.22
C GLY A 215 -14.63 -3.06 -2.55
N MET A 216 -14.06 -1.86 -2.52
CA MET A 216 -13.66 -1.09 -3.69
C MET A 216 -12.17 -1.30 -3.94
N TYR A 217 -11.82 -1.79 -5.12
CA TYR A 217 -10.42 -1.93 -5.50
C TYR A 217 -9.76 -0.58 -5.74
N VAL A 218 -8.45 -0.52 -5.52
CA VAL A 218 -7.66 0.70 -5.70
C VAL A 218 -6.35 0.37 -6.40
N ILE A 219 -6.00 1.15 -7.41
CA ILE A 219 -4.64 1.31 -7.89
C ILE A 219 -4.10 2.58 -7.24
N ASP A 220 -3.12 2.41 -6.36
CA ASP A 220 -2.48 3.54 -5.69
C ASP A 220 -1.42 4.18 -6.58
N ARG A 221 -1.18 5.47 -6.41
CA ARG A 221 -0.26 6.24 -7.24
C ARG A 221 0.76 6.99 -6.41
N ALA A 222 2.02 6.94 -6.84
CA ALA A 222 3.04 7.79 -6.27
C ALA A 222 2.80 9.28 -6.61
N ASN A 223 3.18 10.15 -5.69
CA ASN A 223 3.00 11.60 -5.84
C ASN A 223 4.01 12.19 -6.83
N ILE A 224 3.91 11.77 -8.09
CA ILE A 224 4.76 12.19 -9.20
C ILE A 224 3.85 12.61 -10.36
N ASN A 225 3.91 13.88 -10.76
CA ASN A 225 3.17 14.40 -11.90
C ASN A 225 3.83 15.70 -12.40
N ALA A 226 4.36 15.70 -13.61
CA ALA A 226 5.06 16.83 -14.22
C ALA A 226 4.68 17.01 -15.70
N PRO A 227 3.39 17.27 -16.02
CA PRO A 227 2.92 17.27 -17.41
C PRO A 227 3.55 18.35 -18.29
N LYS A 228 3.98 19.47 -17.71
CA LYS A 228 4.59 20.59 -18.44
C LYS A 228 5.94 20.27 -19.05
N ALA A 229 6.71 19.36 -18.41
CA ALA A 229 8.05 18.98 -18.83
C ALA A 229 8.12 17.56 -19.40
N SER A 230 6.97 16.90 -19.61
CA SER A 230 6.91 15.48 -19.93
C SER A 230 7.41 15.12 -21.34
N LEU A 231 7.46 16.08 -22.26
CA LEU A 231 7.79 15.83 -23.66
C LEU A 231 9.31 15.90 -23.98
N ASP A 232 10.10 16.57 -23.14
CA ASP A 232 11.54 16.66 -23.35
C ASP A 232 12.28 15.50 -22.71
N ARG A 233 12.58 14.48 -23.50
CA ARG A 233 13.22 13.23 -23.05
C ARG A 233 14.76 13.29 -22.99
N LYS A 234 15.37 14.45 -23.24
CA LYS A 234 16.81 14.63 -23.08
C LYS A 234 17.20 14.48 -21.62
N VAL A 235 18.43 14.05 -21.37
CA VAL A 235 18.98 14.04 -20.01
C VAL A 235 18.92 15.47 -19.43
N GLY A 236 18.25 15.61 -18.28
CA GLY A 236 17.99 16.92 -17.68
C GLY A 236 16.81 17.72 -18.28
N GLY A 237 16.20 17.27 -19.37
CA GLY A 237 15.08 17.96 -20.03
C GLY A 237 13.74 17.74 -19.31
N THR A 238 13.45 16.50 -18.95
CA THR A 238 12.31 16.19 -18.06
C THR A 238 12.84 15.85 -16.65
N PRO A 239 12.13 16.20 -15.56
CA PRO A 239 12.48 15.76 -14.21
C PRO A 239 12.68 14.25 -14.10
N SER A 240 11.88 13.46 -14.81
CA SER A 240 11.99 11.98 -14.85
C SER A 240 13.29 11.47 -15.46
N ASN A 241 13.98 12.27 -16.25
CA ASN A 241 15.27 11.94 -16.84
C ASN A 241 16.41 12.82 -16.34
N ASN A 242 16.26 13.39 -15.15
CA ASN A 242 17.31 14.12 -14.44
C ASN A 242 17.83 13.26 -13.28
N PRO A 243 19.01 12.64 -13.38
CA PRO A 243 19.56 11.77 -12.34
C PRO A 243 19.71 12.44 -10.97
N ALA A 244 19.88 13.76 -10.93
CA ALA A 244 19.97 14.51 -9.66
C ALA A 244 18.68 14.46 -8.83
N LEU A 245 17.53 14.11 -9.44
CA LEU A 245 16.24 13.97 -8.79
C LEU A 245 15.86 12.50 -8.50
N CYS A 246 16.77 11.56 -8.71
CA CYS A 246 16.45 10.12 -8.62
C CYS A 246 15.94 9.74 -7.22
N GLU A 247 16.57 10.24 -6.18
CA GLU A 247 16.21 9.93 -4.80
C GLU A 247 14.77 10.38 -4.47
N GLU A 248 14.34 11.55 -4.95
CA GLU A 248 12.98 12.05 -4.75
C GLU A 248 11.92 11.15 -5.42
N TYR A 249 12.22 10.57 -6.58
CA TYR A 249 11.35 9.62 -7.25
C TYR A 249 11.25 8.31 -6.45
N ILE A 250 12.40 7.78 -6.05
CA ILE A 250 12.52 6.56 -5.25
C ILE A 250 11.75 6.69 -3.93
N GLU A 251 11.94 7.78 -3.19
CA GLU A 251 11.26 7.99 -1.89
C GLU A 251 9.74 8.14 -2.03
N ARG A 252 9.25 8.75 -3.11
CA ARG A 252 7.80 8.82 -3.37
C ARG A 252 7.18 7.45 -3.67
N VAL A 253 7.88 6.63 -4.43
CA VAL A 253 7.42 5.27 -4.75
C VAL A 253 7.47 4.37 -3.51
N LYS A 254 8.54 4.45 -2.71
CA LYS A 254 8.61 3.78 -1.41
C LYS A 254 7.48 4.21 -0.48
N ALA A 255 7.25 5.52 -0.34
CA ALA A 255 6.21 6.06 0.52
C ALA A 255 4.81 5.57 0.12
N MET A 256 4.50 5.48 -1.18
CA MET A 256 3.28 4.86 -1.69
C MET A 256 3.21 3.38 -1.27
N TYR A 257 4.21 2.60 -1.63
CA TYR A 257 4.21 1.15 -1.44
C TYR A 257 4.07 0.76 0.03
N PHE A 258 4.95 1.26 0.90
CA PHE A 258 4.95 0.89 2.32
C PHE A 258 3.71 1.39 3.07
N ARG A 259 3.11 2.51 2.65
CA ARG A 259 1.86 3.00 3.22
C ARG A 259 0.67 2.10 2.90
N SER A 260 0.56 1.63 1.65
CA SER A 260 -0.69 1.05 1.15
C SER A 260 -0.64 -0.47 0.93
N ARG A 261 0.54 -1.10 0.88
CA ARG A 261 0.70 -2.53 0.54
C ARG A 261 -0.11 -3.50 1.42
N ASN A 262 -0.39 -3.13 2.67
CA ASN A 262 -1.15 -3.94 3.62
C ASN A 262 -2.68 -3.77 3.49
N HIS A 263 -3.18 -2.91 2.59
CA HIS A 263 -4.62 -2.79 2.34
C HIS A 263 -5.11 -3.85 1.37
N SER A 264 -6.26 -4.45 1.67
CA SER A 264 -6.87 -5.50 0.84
C SER A 264 -7.39 -4.97 -0.50
N CYS A 265 -7.75 -3.69 -0.53
CA CYS A 265 -8.24 -3.00 -1.73
C CYS A 265 -7.16 -2.75 -2.77
N ILE A 266 -5.88 -2.76 -2.41
CA ILE A 266 -4.79 -2.45 -3.33
C ILE A 266 -4.55 -3.63 -4.27
N VAL A 267 -4.81 -3.40 -5.56
CA VAL A 267 -4.65 -4.40 -6.62
C VAL A 267 -3.55 -4.06 -7.62
N GLY A 268 -2.94 -2.89 -7.51
CA GLY A 268 -1.82 -2.46 -8.35
C GLY A 268 -1.25 -1.14 -7.88
N PHE A 269 -0.10 -0.79 -8.42
CA PHE A 269 0.63 0.43 -8.12
C PHE A 269 0.93 1.20 -9.39
N MET A 270 0.84 2.52 -9.33
CA MET A 270 1.17 3.40 -10.44
C MET A 270 2.35 4.31 -10.08
N LEU A 271 3.40 4.28 -10.89
CA LEU A 271 4.63 5.04 -10.62
C LEU A 271 4.43 6.56 -10.62
N GLY A 272 3.38 7.04 -11.26
CA GLY A 272 3.07 8.46 -11.32
C GLY A 272 1.99 8.78 -12.35
N GLY A 273 1.70 10.07 -12.50
CA GLY A 273 0.89 10.60 -13.58
C GLY A 273 1.72 10.90 -14.83
N LYS A 274 1.32 11.91 -15.60
CA LYS A 274 2.12 12.38 -16.74
C LYS A 274 3.37 13.09 -16.24
N ALA A 275 4.53 12.48 -16.37
CA ALA A 275 5.79 13.04 -15.87
C ALA A 275 6.98 12.82 -16.83
N GLY A 276 6.71 12.38 -18.07
CA GLY A 276 7.73 11.89 -18.98
C GLY A 276 8.29 10.54 -18.55
N ASN A 277 9.18 9.98 -19.33
CA ASN A 277 9.84 8.74 -19.00
C ASN A 277 11.36 8.88 -19.08
N GLY A 278 12.10 8.07 -18.34
CA GLY A 278 13.54 8.09 -18.34
C GLY A 278 14.14 7.48 -17.08
N TYR A 279 15.38 7.82 -16.81
CA TYR A 279 16.23 7.19 -15.80
C TYR A 279 15.54 6.99 -14.43
N ASN A 280 14.89 8.04 -13.90
CA ASN A 280 14.30 7.97 -12.57
C ASN A 280 13.07 7.05 -12.52
N MET A 281 12.27 7.02 -13.59
CA MET A 281 11.13 6.11 -13.70
C MET A 281 11.57 4.65 -13.87
N TYR A 282 12.65 4.41 -14.60
CA TYR A 282 13.25 3.07 -14.71
C TYR A 282 13.73 2.57 -13.35
N LYS A 283 14.46 3.42 -12.60
CA LYS A 283 14.91 3.08 -11.23
C LYS A 283 13.75 2.88 -10.25
N ALA A 284 12.69 3.66 -10.38
CA ALA A 284 11.48 3.50 -9.58
C ALA A 284 10.76 2.17 -9.88
N TYR A 285 10.68 1.78 -11.16
CA TYR A 285 10.13 0.48 -11.55
C TYR A 285 10.99 -0.68 -11.04
N GLU A 286 12.31 -0.65 -11.26
CA GLU A 286 13.25 -1.66 -10.77
C GLU A 286 13.17 -1.86 -9.26
N LEU A 287 13.11 -0.75 -8.50
CA LEU A 287 12.93 -0.83 -7.06
C LEU A 287 11.61 -1.50 -6.69
N LEU A 288 10.50 -1.02 -7.25
CA LEU A 288 9.19 -1.52 -6.87
C LEU A 288 9.00 -2.97 -7.27
N SER A 289 9.45 -3.39 -8.45
CA SER A 289 9.39 -4.78 -8.92
C SER A 289 10.26 -5.73 -8.08
N SER A 290 11.32 -5.23 -7.43
CA SER A 290 12.11 -6.02 -6.47
C SER A 290 11.35 -6.29 -5.16
N GLN A 291 10.36 -5.47 -4.82
CA GLN A 291 9.56 -5.57 -3.59
C GLN A 291 8.17 -6.18 -3.82
N GLU A 292 7.65 -6.05 -5.04
CA GLU A 292 6.29 -6.45 -5.43
C GLU A 292 6.34 -7.31 -6.69
N SER A 293 6.00 -8.58 -6.55
CA SER A 293 6.03 -9.54 -7.66
C SER A 293 4.65 -10.04 -8.10
N ARG A 294 3.58 -9.61 -7.42
CA ARG A 294 2.23 -10.19 -7.58
C ARG A 294 1.21 -9.20 -8.11
N ARG A 295 1.38 -7.92 -7.83
CA ARG A 295 0.48 -6.86 -8.28
C ARG A 295 1.16 -6.05 -9.38
N PRO A 296 0.44 -5.63 -10.41
CA PRO A 296 1.04 -4.91 -11.53
C PRO A 296 1.57 -3.55 -11.11
N ILE A 297 2.65 -3.16 -11.75
CA ILE A 297 3.28 -1.84 -11.65
C ILE A 297 3.02 -1.11 -12.95
N ILE A 298 2.21 -0.07 -12.92
CA ILE A 298 1.70 0.63 -14.10
C ILE A 298 2.35 2.00 -14.21
N TYR A 299 2.70 2.37 -15.44
CA TYR A 299 3.09 3.72 -15.77
C TYR A 299 2.55 4.11 -17.16
N GLU A 300 1.43 4.85 -17.19
CA GLU A 300 0.77 5.21 -18.45
C GLU A 300 1.66 6.04 -19.38
N ALA A 301 2.57 6.86 -18.84
CA ALA A 301 3.52 7.65 -19.64
C ALA A 301 4.79 6.86 -20.05
N ALA A 302 4.83 5.56 -19.82
CA ALA A 302 5.88 4.69 -20.39
C ALA A 302 5.71 4.51 -21.90
N GLU A 303 4.48 4.70 -22.42
CA GLU A 303 4.18 4.64 -23.86
C GLU A 303 4.64 3.33 -24.53
N GLY A 304 4.48 2.21 -23.80
CA GLY A 304 4.84 0.88 -24.28
C GLY A 304 6.29 0.45 -23.97
N GLU A 305 7.04 1.25 -23.23
CA GLU A 305 8.35 0.83 -22.72
C GLU A 305 8.23 -0.20 -21.60
N TRP A 306 9.31 -0.89 -21.31
CA TRP A 306 9.40 -2.04 -20.40
C TRP A 306 9.05 -1.75 -18.92
N ASN A 307 9.06 -0.50 -18.50
CA ASN A 307 8.82 -0.08 -17.12
C ASN A 307 7.34 0.15 -16.79
N SER A 308 6.47 -0.63 -17.41
CA SER A 308 5.03 -0.63 -17.12
C SER A 308 4.41 -1.98 -17.47
N ASP A 309 3.65 -2.52 -16.55
CA ASP A 309 2.77 -3.66 -16.80
C ASP A 309 1.49 -3.17 -17.51
N TYR A 310 0.97 -4.00 -18.40
CA TYR A 310 -0.34 -3.76 -19.02
C TYR A 310 -1.45 -4.35 -18.18
N VAL A 311 -2.53 -3.62 -17.96
CA VAL A 311 -3.73 -4.13 -17.27
C VAL A 311 -4.97 -3.82 -18.08
N GLU A 312 -5.82 -4.84 -18.29
CA GLU A 312 -7.11 -4.68 -18.94
C GLU A 312 -8.13 -4.01 -18.02
N PHE A 313 -8.65 -2.87 -18.44
CA PHE A 313 -9.73 -2.17 -17.74
C PHE A 313 -10.95 -2.01 -18.65
N LYS A 314 -12.14 -2.26 -18.11
CA LYS A 314 -13.37 -1.80 -18.74
C LYS A 314 -13.59 -0.33 -18.38
N THR A 315 -13.65 0.52 -19.38
CA THR A 315 -14.10 1.91 -19.20
C THR A 315 -15.60 1.92 -19.50
N GLN A 316 -16.42 2.38 -18.55
CA GLN A 316 -17.79 2.72 -18.89
C GLN A 316 -17.74 4.06 -19.65
N ASN A 317 -18.33 4.11 -20.83
CA ASN A 317 -18.58 5.32 -21.59
C ASN A 317 -19.60 6.20 -20.88
#